data_f4f455d70a4b349dcaccee07bde169ad
#
_entry.id   f4f455d70a4b349dcaccee07bde169ad
#
_cell.length_a   1.000
_cell.length_b   1.000
_cell.length_c   1.000
_cell.angle_alpha   90.00
_cell.angle_beta   90.00
_cell.angle_gamma   90.00
#
_symmetry.space_group_name_H-M   'P 1'
#
loop_
_entity.id
_entity.type
_entity.pdbx_description
1 polymer ?
#
loop_
_entity_poly.entity_id
_entity_poly.type
_entity_poly.pdbx_seq_one_letter_code
_entity_poly.pdbx_strand_id
1 'polypeptide(L)'
;MQAIHAVAASTQRMIYRVAAQTIVVEAQDAWAAKVIEELFAGWYVTPTTATRHMSIETSSSPGIAIRSGVKPPEIPRGWSQFEIAGGGTCFTDGKTSYIDLEGSLVAIGKPRHAAVEVWTNGMLEIQSPALTRVVTYALAAALRRRRLFELHSGAVIDPESGQGVLIIGPSGSGKSTLTVQLAAAGWSFLTDDVLLLSAEGAEVRAWPLRRCFAITAETFAANNFLRARASLDYMQAQPAGKRKFVPQRMFDSEFKEHCVPQTLFFSELAGANRSQVLRLSPGETMARLIRMNPWSCYDRSTAAEHLAVLSALVKQSTGYSLLAGKDLLDTETSANLIASYTRD
;
A
#
# COMPACT_ATOMS: atom_id res chain seq x y z
N MET A 1 12.88 49.18 -8.67
CA MET A 1 13.22 48.03 -7.80
C MET A 1 12.05 47.83 -6.85
N GLN A 2 11.10 46.95 -7.20
CA GLN A 2 10.03 46.54 -6.31
C GLN A 2 10.56 45.39 -5.47
N ALA A 3 10.58 45.57 -4.16
CA ALA A 3 10.88 44.49 -3.19
C ALA A 3 9.77 43.46 -3.27
N ILE A 4 10.09 42.29 -3.78
CA ILE A 4 9.22 41.08 -3.66
C ILE A 4 9.25 40.74 -2.18
N HIS A 5 8.20 41.08 -1.47
CA HIS A 5 7.97 40.56 -0.12
C HIS A 5 7.81 39.03 -0.24
N ALA A 6 8.87 38.31 0.13
CA ALA A 6 8.76 36.90 0.41
C ALA A 6 7.75 36.75 1.56
N VAL A 7 6.52 36.37 1.22
CA VAL A 7 5.55 35.88 2.20
C VAL A 7 6.24 34.69 2.84
N ALA A 8 6.51 34.76 4.14
CA ALA A 8 7.06 33.66 4.89
C ALA A 8 6.07 32.49 4.72
N ALA A 9 6.49 31.44 4.02
CA ALA A 9 5.68 30.27 3.80
C ALA A 9 5.34 29.67 5.17
N SER A 10 4.08 29.75 5.57
CA SER A 10 3.64 29.19 6.83
C SER A 10 3.63 27.66 6.70
N THR A 11 4.57 27.03 7.38
CA THR A 11 4.58 25.56 7.50
C THR A 11 3.24 25.06 8.04
N GLN A 12 2.62 24.16 7.30
CA GLN A 12 1.35 23.53 7.68
C GLN A 12 1.62 22.17 8.30
N ARG A 13 1.00 21.91 9.42
CA ARG A 13 1.10 20.63 10.13
C ARG A 13 -0.25 19.92 10.10
N MET A 14 -0.27 18.73 9.52
CA MET A 14 -1.45 17.92 9.33
C MET A 14 -1.30 16.62 10.10
N ILE A 15 -2.38 16.13 10.67
CA ILE A 15 -2.42 14.89 11.44
C ILE A 15 -3.35 13.93 10.76
N TYR A 16 -2.87 12.73 10.50
CA TYR A 16 -3.63 11.68 9.85
C TYR A 16 -3.63 10.41 10.67
N ARG A 17 -4.77 9.72 10.65
CA ARG A 17 -4.91 8.37 11.18
C ARG A 17 -4.78 7.37 10.05
N VAL A 18 -3.92 6.37 10.23
CA VAL A 18 -3.71 5.25 9.31
C VAL A 18 -3.76 3.96 10.11
N ALA A 19 -4.72 3.09 9.84
CA ALA A 19 -4.98 1.93 10.69
C ALA A 19 -5.16 2.38 12.17
N ALA A 20 -4.45 1.77 13.10
CA ALA A 20 -4.48 2.14 14.52
C ALA A 20 -3.41 3.20 14.91
N GLN A 21 -2.69 3.78 13.93
CA GLN A 21 -1.56 4.69 14.17
C GLN A 21 -1.87 6.11 13.71
N THR A 22 -1.17 7.07 14.30
CA THR A 22 -1.22 8.48 13.93
C THR A 22 0.09 8.89 13.25
N ILE A 23 -0.02 9.64 12.14
CA ILE A 23 1.12 10.22 11.43
C ILE A 23 0.96 11.73 11.38
N VAL A 24 2.03 12.43 11.76
CA VAL A 24 2.14 13.87 11.58
C VAL A 24 2.88 14.15 10.29
N VAL A 25 2.28 14.95 9.41
CA VAL A 25 2.87 15.40 8.16
C VAL A 25 3.08 16.91 8.23
N GLU A 26 4.28 17.35 7.95
CA GLU A 26 4.65 18.76 7.88
C GLU A 26 4.88 19.15 6.43
N ALA A 27 4.11 20.09 5.92
CA ALA A 27 4.23 20.65 4.60
C ALA A 27 4.81 22.08 4.70
N GLN A 28 5.86 22.37 3.96
CA GLN A 28 6.53 23.68 4.01
C GLN A 28 5.66 24.80 3.44
N ASP A 29 4.75 24.49 2.53
CA ASP A 29 3.90 25.48 1.85
C ASP A 29 2.52 24.89 1.49
N ALA A 30 1.63 25.74 0.99
CA ALA A 30 0.27 25.35 0.60
C ALA A 30 0.23 24.36 -0.56
N TRP A 31 1.21 24.36 -1.47
CA TRP A 31 1.30 23.40 -2.56
C TRP A 31 1.57 21.99 -2.02
N ALA A 32 2.56 21.86 -1.14
CA ALA A 32 2.90 20.58 -0.50
C ALA A 32 1.72 20.05 0.34
N ALA A 33 1.01 20.92 1.05
CA ALA A 33 -0.20 20.55 1.79
C ALA A 33 -1.28 19.99 0.86
N LYS A 34 -1.57 20.70 -0.25
CA LYS A 34 -2.56 20.25 -1.23
C LYS A 34 -2.20 18.91 -1.88
N VAL A 35 -0.90 18.69 -2.19
CA VAL A 35 -0.40 17.41 -2.69
C VAL A 35 -0.77 16.27 -1.75
N ILE A 36 -0.51 16.45 -0.45
CA ILE A 36 -0.81 15.44 0.57
C ILE A 36 -2.32 15.19 0.66
N GLU A 37 -3.12 16.23 0.72
CA GLU A 37 -4.58 16.10 0.82
C GLU A 37 -5.16 15.33 -0.37
N GLU A 38 -4.77 15.66 -1.60
CA GLU A 38 -5.27 14.98 -2.80
C GLU A 38 -4.83 13.52 -2.89
N LEU A 39 -3.58 13.21 -2.53
CA LEU A 39 -3.08 11.84 -2.56
C LEU A 39 -3.71 10.99 -1.47
N PHE A 40 -3.85 11.52 -0.26
CA PHE A 40 -4.41 10.79 0.87
C PHE A 40 -5.92 10.64 0.78
N ALA A 41 -6.63 11.48 0.03
CA ALA A 41 -8.05 11.31 -0.24
C ALA A 41 -8.40 9.96 -0.90
N GLY A 42 -7.47 9.41 -1.70
CA GLY A 42 -7.62 8.08 -2.31
C GLY A 42 -7.22 6.90 -1.43
N TRP A 43 -6.81 7.16 -0.17
CA TRP A 43 -6.29 6.15 0.73
C TRP A 43 -7.11 6.09 2.03
N TYR A 44 -6.98 5.00 2.81
CA TYR A 44 -7.55 4.91 4.16
C TYR A 44 -6.71 5.71 5.17
N VAL A 45 -6.44 6.96 4.82
CA VAL A 45 -5.72 7.94 5.62
C VAL A 45 -6.71 9.03 5.96
N THR A 46 -7.14 9.10 7.20
CA THR A 46 -8.22 10.00 7.62
C THR A 46 -7.63 11.21 8.34
N PRO A 47 -7.95 12.45 7.92
CA PRO A 47 -7.60 13.64 8.68
C PRO A 47 -8.18 13.53 10.10
N THR A 48 -7.37 13.78 11.09
CA THR A 48 -7.82 13.81 12.48
C THR A 48 -7.91 15.25 12.94
N THR A 49 -9.12 15.71 13.24
CA THR A 49 -9.32 16.98 13.95
C THR A 49 -9.00 16.73 15.42
N ALA A 50 -7.81 17.11 15.82
CA ALA A 50 -7.29 16.86 17.14
C ALA A 50 -7.97 17.75 18.17
N THR A 51 -8.94 17.23 18.93
CA THR A 51 -9.54 17.97 20.02
C THR A 51 -9.21 17.41 21.42
N ARG A 52 -8.56 16.26 21.57
CA ARG A 52 -8.25 15.69 22.90
C ARG A 52 -6.87 15.04 23.10
N HIS A 53 -6.07 14.81 22.04
CA HIS A 53 -4.71 14.27 22.16
C HIS A 53 -3.62 15.26 21.72
N MET A 54 -3.97 16.52 21.51
CA MET A 54 -3.09 17.55 20.94
C MET A 54 -1.85 17.87 21.77
N SER A 55 -1.89 17.75 23.09
CA SER A 55 -0.78 18.15 23.93
C SER A 55 0.45 17.23 23.86
N ILE A 56 0.27 15.97 23.47
CA ILE A 56 1.37 14.99 23.35
C ILE A 56 1.90 14.92 21.90
N GLU A 57 1.04 15.07 20.90
CA GLU A 57 1.42 14.90 19.48
C GLU A 57 1.96 16.17 18.83
N THR A 58 1.60 17.35 19.32
CA THR A 58 2.16 18.62 18.81
C THR A 58 3.63 18.82 19.16
N SER A 59 4.15 18.14 20.18
CA SER A 59 5.57 18.15 20.55
C SER A 59 6.39 17.04 19.88
N SER A 60 5.74 16.07 19.21
CA SER A 60 6.45 14.99 18.51
C SER A 60 7.04 15.46 17.18
N SER A 61 8.22 14.95 16.83
CA SER A 61 8.80 15.16 15.50
C SER A 61 7.86 14.65 14.43
N PRO A 62 7.69 15.36 13.29
CA PRO A 62 6.86 14.90 12.20
C PRO A 62 7.32 13.55 11.68
N GLY A 63 6.36 12.70 11.27
CA GLY A 63 6.66 11.43 10.61
C GLY A 63 7.16 11.67 9.19
N ILE A 64 6.60 12.70 8.50
CA ILE A 64 6.99 13.11 7.16
C ILE A 64 7.11 14.64 7.13
N ALA A 65 8.17 15.14 6.52
CA ALA A 65 8.32 16.56 6.17
C ALA A 65 8.52 16.70 4.66
N ILE A 66 7.71 17.57 4.02
CA ILE A 66 7.81 17.84 2.58
C ILE A 66 8.29 19.26 2.37
N ARG A 67 9.35 19.38 1.59
CA ARG A 67 10.02 20.63 1.21
C ARG A 67 9.98 20.80 -0.30
N SER A 68 9.34 21.86 -0.78
CA SER A 68 9.27 22.17 -2.19
C SER A 68 10.17 23.38 -2.54
N GLY A 69 10.77 23.36 -3.74
CA GLY A 69 11.62 24.44 -4.20
C GLY A 69 12.93 24.66 -3.42
N VAL A 70 13.28 23.76 -2.53
CA VAL A 70 14.53 23.79 -1.74
C VAL A 70 15.50 22.76 -2.30
N LYS A 71 16.77 23.15 -2.46
CA LYS A 71 17.82 22.22 -2.92
C LYS A 71 17.93 21.03 -1.96
N PRO A 72 17.81 19.77 -2.45
CA PRO A 72 18.01 18.61 -1.64
C PRO A 72 19.45 18.51 -1.15
N PRO A 73 19.70 17.75 -0.05
CA PRO A 73 21.04 17.48 0.42
C PRO A 73 21.83 16.70 -0.64
N GLU A 74 23.13 16.91 -0.68
CA GLU A 74 24.00 16.11 -1.55
C GLU A 74 24.11 14.68 -1.00
N ILE A 75 24.00 13.72 -1.91
CA ILE A 75 24.19 12.31 -1.57
C ILE A 75 25.68 12.07 -1.31
N PRO A 76 26.08 11.56 -0.13
CA PRO A 76 27.46 11.33 0.20
C PRO A 76 28.12 10.34 -0.77
N ARG A 77 29.38 10.62 -1.15
CA ARG A 77 30.15 9.71 -2.00
C ARG A 77 30.47 8.40 -1.27
N GLY A 78 30.49 7.30 -2.03
CA GLY A 78 30.87 5.98 -1.50
C GLY A 78 29.76 5.22 -0.80
N TRP A 79 28.53 5.72 -0.79
CA TRP A 79 27.38 4.95 -0.33
C TRP A 79 27.04 3.83 -1.32
N SER A 80 26.54 2.71 -0.77
CA SER A 80 26.01 1.63 -1.60
C SER A 80 24.79 2.11 -2.37
N GLN A 81 24.66 1.72 -3.64
CA GLN A 81 23.54 2.08 -4.49
C GLN A 81 22.90 0.86 -5.13
N PHE A 82 21.60 0.91 -5.33
CA PHE A 82 20.81 -0.09 -6.04
C PHE A 82 19.54 0.51 -6.62
N GLU A 83 19.09 -0.07 -7.74
CA GLU A 83 17.80 0.30 -8.34
C GLU A 83 16.65 -0.30 -7.54
N ILE A 84 15.57 0.49 -7.37
CA ILE A 84 14.36 0.03 -6.68
C ILE A 84 13.27 -0.33 -7.69
N ALA A 85 12.51 -1.37 -7.37
CA ALA A 85 11.36 -1.75 -8.17
C ALA A 85 10.34 -0.59 -8.24
N GLY A 86 9.92 -0.23 -9.44
CA GLY A 86 9.05 0.92 -9.67
C GLY A 86 9.77 2.21 -10.07
N GLY A 87 11.10 2.16 -10.21
CA GLY A 87 11.96 3.26 -10.66
C GLY A 87 12.56 4.06 -9.52
N GLY A 88 13.76 4.56 -9.78
CA GLY A 88 14.57 5.35 -8.86
C GLY A 88 15.78 4.58 -8.30
N THR A 89 16.74 5.32 -7.79
CA THR A 89 17.97 4.78 -7.20
C THR A 89 18.01 5.04 -5.70
N CYS A 90 18.23 4.01 -4.94
CA CYS A 90 18.45 4.10 -3.49
C CYS A 90 19.95 4.16 -3.21
N PHE A 91 20.38 5.12 -2.41
CA PHE A 91 21.72 5.28 -1.86
C PHE A 91 21.66 5.08 -0.35
N THR A 92 22.54 4.28 0.24
CA THR A 92 22.49 4.00 1.68
C THR A 92 23.83 3.71 2.30
N ASP A 93 24.02 4.12 3.58
CA ASP A 93 25.10 3.69 4.47
C ASP A 93 24.64 2.56 5.43
N GLY A 94 23.41 2.07 5.25
CA GLY A 94 22.78 1.08 6.11
C GLY A 94 22.02 1.66 7.31
N LYS A 95 22.16 2.95 7.62
CA LYS A 95 21.41 3.66 8.68
C LYS A 95 20.50 4.71 8.10
N THR A 96 20.96 5.40 7.08
CA THR A 96 20.24 6.42 6.34
C THR A 96 20.14 5.99 4.88
N SER A 97 19.02 6.25 4.25
CA SER A 97 18.81 6.00 2.83
C SER A 97 18.30 7.24 2.14
N TYR A 98 18.80 7.50 0.94
CA TYR A 98 18.29 8.51 0.01
C TYR A 98 17.72 7.78 -1.20
N ILE A 99 16.48 8.08 -1.56
CA ILE A 99 15.84 7.57 -2.77
C ILE A 99 15.70 8.74 -3.73
N ASP A 100 16.44 8.68 -4.85
CA ASP A 100 16.32 9.64 -5.95
C ASP A 100 15.28 9.14 -6.95
N LEU A 101 14.27 9.98 -7.19
CA LEU A 101 13.11 9.72 -8.02
C LEU A 101 12.82 10.90 -8.92
N GLU A 102 13.31 10.87 -10.16
CA GLU A 102 12.96 11.87 -11.19
C GLU A 102 13.05 13.32 -10.72
N GLY A 103 14.16 13.69 -10.05
CA GLY A 103 14.40 15.05 -9.54
C GLY A 103 13.75 15.36 -8.19
N SER A 104 13.20 14.34 -7.52
CA SER A 104 12.78 14.43 -6.12
C SER A 104 13.62 13.47 -5.28
N LEU A 105 13.92 13.86 -4.04
CA LEU A 105 14.69 13.07 -3.10
C LEU A 105 13.87 12.73 -1.87
N VAL A 106 13.86 11.46 -1.49
CA VAL A 106 13.28 10.98 -0.22
C VAL A 106 14.41 10.52 0.67
N ALA A 107 14.60 11.17 1.82
CA ALA A 107 15.55 10.75 2.84
C ALA A 107 14.82 9.99 3.97
N ILE A 108 15.39 8.85 4.33
CA ILE A 108 14.84 7.92 5.32
C ILE A 108 15.94 7.64 6.36
N GLY A 109 15.63 7.74 7.66
CA GLY A 109 16.51 7.22 8.70
C GLY A 109 16.95 8.20 9.78
N LYS A 110 17.69 9.26 9.48
CA LYS A 110 18.08 10.31 10.45
C LYS A 110 17.96 11.69 9.84
N PRO A 111 16.79 12.11 9.43
CA PRO A 111 16.59 13.50 9.07
C PRO A 111 16.65 14.36 10.34
N ARG A 112 17.05 15.59 10.18
CA ARG A 112 17.20 16.52 11.33
C ARG A 112 15.86 16.89 11.95
N HIS A 113 14.77 16.81 11.18
CA HIS A 113 13.46 17.37 11.54
C HIS A 113 12.29 16.39 11.47
N ALA A 114 12.38 15.27 10.73
CA ALA A 114 11.32 14.28 10.55
C ALA A 114 11.90 12.85 10.42
N ALA A 115 11.08 11.83 10.60
CA ALA A 115 11.50 10.44 10.34
C ALA A 115 11.76 10.18 8.85
N VAL A 116 11.03 10.89 7.98
CA VAL A 116 11.21 10.90 6.52
C VAL A 116 11.12 12.32 6.03
N GLU A 117 12.07 12.75 5.22
CA GLU A 117 12.05 14.05 4.56
C GLU A 117 11.96 13.88 3.04
N VAL A 118 11.17 14.71 2.40
CA VAL A 118 10.98 14.76 0.95
C VAL A 118 11.40 16.13 0.44
N TRP A 119 12.26 16.13 -0.57
CA TRP A 119 12.57 17.34 -1.34
C TRP A 119 12.05 17.17 -2.75
N THR A 120 11.36 18.17 -3.25
CA THR A 120 10.88 18.23 -4.62
C THR A 120 11.19 19.61 -5.20
N ASN A 121 11.51 19.67 -6.47
CA ASN A 121 11.80 20.93 -7.17
C ASN A 121 10.57 21.85 -7.34
N GLY A 122 9.39 21.43 -6.85
CA GLY A 122 8.15 22.23 -6.94
C GLY A 122 7.54 22.30 -8.34
N MET A 123 8.13 21.65 -9.34
CA MET A 123 7.67 21.69 -10.74
C MET A 123 6.80 20.47 -11.13
N LEU A 124 6.66 19.50 -10.24
CA LEU A 124 5.85 18.31 -10.52
C LEU A 124 4.35 18.65 -10.42
N GLU A 125 3.59 18.22 -11.40
CA GLU A 125 2.14 18.31 -11.33
C GLU A 125 1.61 17.44 -10.18
N ILE A 126 0.58 17.92 -9.47
CA ILE A 126 0.02 17.26 -8.29
C ILE A 126 -0.40 15.80 -8.59
N GLN A 127 -0.92 15.55 -9.78
CA GLN A 127 -1.37 14.22 -10.20
C GLN A 127 -0.30 13.43 -10.98
N SER A 128 0.95 13.89 -11.01
CA SER A 128 2.00 13.19 -11.74
C SER A 128 2.29 11.81 -11.12
N PRO A 129 2.56 10.79 -11.93
CA PRO A 129 2.97 9.48 -11.43
C PRO A 129 4.25 9.53 -10.58
N ALA A 130 5.19 10.43 -10.92
CA ALA A 130 6.42 10.65 -10.18
C ALA A 130 6.14 11.12 -8.74
N LEU A 131 5.33 12.18 -8.58
CA LEU A 131 4.97 12.70 -7.27
C LEU A 131 4.20 11.68 -6.43
N THR A 132 3.27 10.93 -7.05
CA THR A 132 2.56 9.84 -6.39
C THR A 132 3.53 8.79 -5.85
N ARG A 133 4.55 8.40 -6.61
CA ARG A 133 5.59 7.47 -6.16
C ARG A 133 6.40 8.02 -4.98
N VAL A 134 6.88 9.26 -5.09
CA VAL A 134 7.64 9.93 -4.04
C VAL A 134 6.89 9.91 -2.72
N VAL A 135 5.62 10.34 -2.72
CA VAL A 135 4.80 10.38 -1.49
C VAL A 135 4.47 8.97 -1.00
N THR A 136 4.24 8.00 -1.90
CA THR A 136 4.03 6.60 -1.53
C THR A 136 5.23 6.02 -0.79
N TYR A 137 6.46 6.24 -1.30
CA TYR A 137 7.68 5.79 -0.61
C TYR A 137 7.87 6.47 0.74
N ALA A 138 7.62 7.78 0.80
CA ALA A 138 7.72 8.53 2.05
C ALA A 138 6.73 8.03 3.11
N LEU A 139 5.47 7.82 2.71
CA LEU A 139 4.45 7.28 3.61
C LEU A 139 4.79 5.87 4.07
N ALA A 140 5.13 4.97 3.16
CA ALA A 140 5.52 3.60 3.50
C ALA A 140 6.70 3.56 4.49
N ALA A 141 7.72 4.40 4.26
CA ALA A 141 8.86 4.53 5.15
C ALA A 141 8.49 5.06 6.55
N ALA A 142 7.57 6.04 6.63
CA ALA A 142 7.08 6.57 7.89
C ALA A 142 6.21 5.54 8.64
N LEU A 143 5.38 4.77 7.91
CA LEU A 143 4.53 3.71 8.44
C LEU A 143 5.36 2.56 9.01
N ARG A 144 6.43 2.11 8.34
CA ARG A 144 7.35 1.08 8.87
C ARG A 144 7.90 1.47 10.25
N ARG A 145 8.20 2.76 10.48
CA ARG A 145 8.65 3.27 11.80
C ARG A 145 7.57 3.30 12.86
N ARG A 146 6.32 3.12 12.44
CA ARG A 146 5.14 2.93 13.30
C ARG A 146 4.71 1.46 13.38
N ARG A 147 5.56 0.52 12.93
CA ARG A 147 5.30 -0.93 12.90
C ARG A 147 4.11 -1.32 12.03
N LEU A 148 3.87 -0.54 10.99
CA LEU A 148 2.93 -0.85 9.92
C LEU A 148 3.72 -1.17 8.65
N PHE A 149 3.71 -2.42 8.24
CA PHE A 149 4.56 -2.92 7.14
C PHE A 149 3.72 -3.21 5.92
N GLU A 150 4.06 -2.56 4.81
CA GLU A 150 3.34 -2.72 3.56
C GLU A 150 3.51 -4.12 2.97
N LEU A 151 2.43 -4.66 2.41
CA LEU A 151 2.40 -5.85 1.58
C LEU A 151 1.56 -5.59 0.33
N HIS A 152 2.12 -5.85 -0.85
CA HIS A 152 1.38 -5.76 -2.11
C HIS A 152 0.52 -7.01 -2.30
N SER A 153 -0.75 -6.89 -1.91
CA SER A 153 -1.69 -8.01 -1.83
C SER A 153 -3.12 -7.54 -2.04
N GLY A 154 -3.94 -8.35 -2.69
CA GLY A 154 -5.38 -8.33 -2.51
C GLY A 154 -5.75 -8.96 -1.17
N ALA A 155 -6.88 -8.54 -0.60
CA ALA A 155 -7.40 -9.11 0.64
C ALA A 155 -8.94 -9.11 0.67
N VAL A 156 -9.49 -10.22 1.09
CA VAL A 156 -10.93 -10.43 1.32
C VAL A 156 -11.15 -11.21 2.62
N ILE A 157 -12.38 -11.22 3.10
CA ILE A 157 -12.79 -11.99 4.27
C ILE A 157 -13.91 -12.94 3.85
N ASP A 158 -13.73 -14.22 4.14
CA ASP A 158 -14.75 -15.25 3.92
C ASP A 158 -15.97 -14.96 4.80
N PRO A 159 -17.17 -14.80 4.22
CA PRO A 159 -18.39 -14.49 4.99
C PRO A 159 -18.83 -15.59 5.94
N GLU A 160 -18.46 -16.86 5.69
CA GLU A 160 -18.88 -18.00 6.51
C GLU A 160 -17.90 -18.24 7.67
N SER A 161 -16.59 -18.26 7.40
CA SER A 161 -15.58 -18.51 8.43
C SER A 161 -15.11 -17.25 9.15
N GLY A 162 -15.30 -16.05 8.55
CA GLY A 162 -14.74 -14.80 9.04
C GLY A 162 -13.22 -14.68 8.85
N GLN A 163 -12.59 -15.64 8.17
CA GLN A 163 -11.15 -15.68 7.96
C GLN A 163 -10.70 -14.67 6.90
N GLY A 164 -9.58 -14.01 7.17
CA GLY A 164 -8.90 -13.17 6.19
C GLY A 164 -8.10 -14.01 5.19
N VAL A 165 -8.26 -13.71 3.91
CA VAL A 165 -7.53 -14.32 2.80
C VAL A 165 -6.71 -13.26 2.09
N LEU A 166 -5.40 -13.48 1.97
CA LEU A 166 -4.50 -12.62 1.22
C LEU A 166 -4.16 -13.24 -0.13
N ILE A 167 -4.24 -12.44 -1.20
CA ILE A 167 -3.87 -12.82 -2.56
C ILE A 167 -2.62 -12.05 -2.93
N ILE A 168 -1.47 -12.70 -2.92
CA ILE A 168 -0.13 -12.13 -3.02
C ILE A 168 0.47 -12.49 -4.38
N GLY A 169 1.24 -11.60 -4.98
CA GLY A 169 1.95 -11.90 -6.23
C GLY A 169 2.42 -10.64 -6.95
N PRO A 170 3.23 -10.76 -7.99
CA PRO A 170 3.72 -9.62 -8.77
C PRO A 170 2.58 -8.88 -9.50
N SER A 171 2.89 -7.72 -10.06
CA SER A 171 1.94 -7.02 -10.93
C SER A 171 1.54 -7.92 -12.11
N GLY A 172 0.26 -7.97 -12.45
CA GLY A 172 -0.25 -8.82 -13.53
C GLY A 172 -0.51 -10.28 -13.16
N SER A 173 -0.32 -10.71 -11.92
CA SER A 173 -0.57 -12.10 -11.47
C SER A 173 -2.05 -12.47 -11.24
N GLY A 174 -2.99 -11.58 -11.54
CA GLY A 174 -4.43 -11.85 -11.37
C GLY A 174 -5.01 -11.48 -10.00
N LYS A 175 -4.23 -10.90 -9.07
CA LYS A 175 -4.69 -10.53 -7.70
C LYS A 175 -5.99 -9.73 -7.71
N SER A 176 -5.99 -8.56 -8.39
CA SER A 176 -7.17 -7.69 -8.41
C SER A 176 -8.37 -8.39 -9.04
N THR A 177 -8.15 -9.21 -10.07
CA THR A 177 -9.22 -10.00 -10.72
C THR A 177 -9.84 -10.96 -9.72
N LEU A 178 -9.04 -11.79 -9.05
CA LEU A 178 -9.53 -12.76 -8.08
C LEU A 178 -10.18 -12.08 -6.86
N THR A 179 -9.57 -11.02 -6.31
CA THR A 179 -10.15 -10.24 -5.20
C THR A 179 -11.55 -9.72 -5.56
N VAL A 180 -11.71 -9.19 -6.77
CA VAL A 180 -13.00 -8.67 -7.25
C VAL A 180 -14.01 -9.79 -7.50
N GLN A 181 -13.59 -10.95 -8.03
CA GLN A 181 -14.48 -12.11 -8.18
C GLN A 181 -15.02 -12.60 -6.84
N LEU A 182 -14.15 -12.71 -5.83
CA LEU A 182 -14.57 -13.10 -4.47
C LEU A 182 -15.53 -12.07 -3.86
N ALA A 183 -15.23 -10.78 -4.01
CA ALA A 183 -16.13 -9.72 -3.53
C ALA A 183 -17.48 -9.74 -4.26
N ALA A 184 -17.51 -10.02 -5.56
CA ALA A 184 -18.74 -10.20 -6.33
C ALA A 184 -19.54 -11.43 -5.88
N ALA A 185 -18.88 -12.46 -5.33
CA ALA A 185 -19.51 -13.63 -4.73
C ALA A 185 -19.99 -13.40 -3.27
N GLY A 186 -19.88 -12.16 -2.75
CA GLY A 186 -20.35 -11.82 -1.40
C GLY A 186 -19.29 -11.82 -0.30
N TRP A 187 -18.02 -12.08 -0.63
CA TRP A 187 -16.92 -11.93 0.33
C TRP A 187 -16.72 -10.46 0.69
N SER A 188 -16.35 -10.17 1.95
CA SER A 188 -16.07 -8.78 2.33
C SER A 188 -14.75 -8.32 1.70
N PHE A 189 -14.83 -7.30 0.85
CA PHE A 189 -13.67 -6.71 0.19
C PHE A 189 -12.86 -5.87 1.18
N LEU A 190 -11.54 -6.07 1.27
CA LEU A 190 -10.65 -5.25 2.07
C LEU A 190 -9.78 -4.33 1.18
N THR A 191 -9.02 -4.90 0.26
CA THR A 191 -8.18 -4.16 -0.71
C THR A 191 -7.78 -5.08 -1.87
N ASP A 192 -7.35 -4.50 -3.01
CA ASP A 192 -6.82 -5.26 -4.16
C ASP A 192 -5.34 -4.97 -4.47
N ASP A 193 -4.69 -4.06 -3.73
CA ASP A 193 -3.37 -3.57 -4.13
C ASP A 193 -2.37 -3.51 -2.97
N VAL A 194 -2.58 -2.65 -1.97
CA VAL A 194 -1.66 -2.48 -0.84
C VAL A 194 -2.40 -2.57 0.48
N LEU A 195 -1.88 -3.39 1.36
CA LEU A 195 -2.29 -3.47 2.76
C LEU A 195 -1.10 -3.22 3.69
N LEU A 196 -1.41 -2.99 4.95
CA LEU A 196 -0.45 -2.81 6.03
C LEU A 196 -0.60 -3.95 7.02
N LEU A 197 0.50 -4.60 7.34
CA LEU A 197 0.57 -5.62 8.38
C LEU A 197 1.01 -4.99 9.70
N SER A 198 0.33 -5.33 10.80
CA SER A 198 0.76 -5.02 12.16
C SER A 198 0.66 -6.25 13.04
N ALA A 199 1.58 -6.39 14.00
CA ALA A 199 1.47 -7.41 15.04
C ALA A 199 0.89 -6.78 16.31
N GLU A 200 -0.18 -7.39 16.84
CA GLU A 200 -0.78 -7.06 18.12
C GLU A 200 -0.70 -8.29 19.04
N GLY A 201 0.32 -8.33 19.88
CA GLY A 201 0.66 -9.54 20.63
C GLY A 201 1.13 -10.66 19.69
N ALA A 202 0.43 -11.79 19.69
CA ALA A 202 0.73 -12.92 18.81
C ALA A 202 -0.03 -12.87 17.47
N GLU A 203 -1.02 -11.97 17.32
CA GLU A 203 -1.88 -11.86 16.16
C GLU A 203 -1.34 -10.82 15.18
N VAL A 204 -1.32 -11.18 13.89
CA VAL A 204 -1.05 -10.24 12.79
C VAL A 204 -2.36 -9.81 12.16
N ARG A 205 -2.55 -8.50 12.05
CA ARG A 205 -3.68 -7.88 11.37
C ARG A 205 -3.26 -7.25 10.06
N ALA A 206 -4.14 -7.31 9.08
CA ALA A 206 -4.01 -6.69 7.77
C ALA A 206 -5.02 -5.55 7.63
N TRP A 207 -4.53 -4.33 7.35
CA TRP A 207 -5.31 -3.11 7.21
C TRP A 207 -5.25 -2.62 5.77
N PRO A 208 -6.34 -2.22 5.14
CA PRO A 208 -6.30 -1.66 3.81
C PRO A 208 -5.62 -0.28 3.81
N LEU A 209 -4.84 0.01 2.76
CA LEU A 209 -4.27 1.35 2.57
C LEU A 209 -4.99 2.14 1.48
N ARG A 210 -5.52 1.49 0.44
CA ARG A 210 -6.21 2.16 -0.67
C ARG A 210 -7.72 1.98 -0.62
N ARG A 211 -8.47 3.07 -0.93
CA ARG A 211 -9.93 3.13 -0.93
C ARG A 211 -10.58 2.74 -2.26
N CYS A 212 -9.80 2.39 -3.24
CA CYS A 212 -10.30 2.07 -4.57
C CYS A 212 -9.58 0.84 -5.10
N PHE A 213 -10.24 0.12 -6.01
CA PHE A 213 -9.60 -0.93 -6.78
C PHE A 213 -9.50 -0.55 -8.26
N ALA A 214 -8.54 -1.15 -8.97
CA ALA A 214 -8.31 -0.88 -10.37
C ALA A 214 -8.16 -2.18 -11.16
N ILE A 215 -9.00 -2.37 -12.17
CA ILE A 215 -9.02 -3.57 -13.01
C ILE A 215 -8.79 -3.24 -14.48
N THR A 216 -8.29 -4.22 -15.23
CA THR A 216 -8.13 -4.11 -16.68
C THR A 216 -9.48 -4.12 -17.39
N ALA A 217 -9.49 -3.63 -18.64
CA ALA A 217 -10.68 -3.68 -19.48
C ALA A 217 -11.15 -5.14 -19.72
N GLU A 218 -10.22 -6.08 -19.81
CA GLU A 218 -10.50 -7.51 -19.97
C GLU A 218 -11.23 -8.08 -18.73
N THR A 219 -10.69 -7.85 -17.53
CA THR A 219 -11.34 -8.26 -16.27
C THR A 219 -12.74 -7.65 -16.15
N PHE A 220 -12.89 -6.37 -16.49
CA PHE A 220 -14.19 -5.71 -16.49
C PHE A 220 -15.17 -6.36 -17.47
N ALA A 221 -14.73 -6.65 -18.70
CA ALA A 221 -15.56 -7.28 -19.71
C ALA A 221 -15.98 -8.71 -19.34
N ALA A 222 -15.11 -9.45 -18.66
CA ALA A 222 -15.39 -10.81 -18.20
C ALA A 222 -16.31 -10.87 -16.96
N ASN A 223 -16.42 -9.79 -16.18
CA ASN A 223 -17.19 -9.79 -14.94
C ASN A 223 -18.58 -9.19 -15.13
N ASN A 224 -19.62 -10.04 -15.17
CA ASN A 224 -21.02 -9.64 -15.33
C ASN A 224 -21.51 -8.75 -14.18
N PHE A 225 -21.12 -9.03 -12.95
CA PHE A 225 -21.49 -8.28 -11.77
C PHE A 225 -21.02 -6.82 -11.85
N LEU A 226 -19.76 -6.62 -12.24
CA LEU A 226 -19.21 -5.27 -12.41
C LEU A 226 -19.88 -4.53 -13.55
N ARG A 227 -20.15 -5.20 -14.68
CA ARG A 227 -20.84 -4.58 -15.82
C ARG A 227 -22.24 -4.14 -15.48
N ALA A 228 -22.98 -4.92 -14.69
CA ALA A 228 -24.35 -4.60 -14.29
C ALA A 228 -24.42 -3.39 -13.32
N ARG A 229 -23.35 -3.15 -12.54
CA ARG A 229 -23.30 -2.11 -11.51
C ARG A 229 -22.49 -0.88 -11.87
N ALA A 230 -21.64 -0.96 -12.87
CA ALA A 230 -20.81 0.16 -13.28
C ALA A 230 -21.64 1.17 -14.07
N SER A 231 -22.14 2.21 -13.41
CA SER A 231 -22.55 3.42 -14.10
C SER A 231 -21.33 4.21 -14.56
N LEU A 232 -21.47 4.99 -15.64
CA LEU A 232 -20.38 5.80 -16.21
C LEU A 232 -19.76 6.79 -15.20
N ASP A 233 -20.51 7.20 -14.17
CA ASP A 233 -20.08 8.16 -13.14
C ASP A 233 -18.99 7.65 -12.19
N TYR A 234 -18.69 6.35 -12.22
CA TYR A 234 -17.71 5.73 -11.31
C TYR A 234 -16.37 5.37 -11.97
N MET A 235 -16.23 5.67 -13.26
CA MET A 235 -15.06 5.24 -14.05
C MET A 235 -14.12 6.41 -14.28
N GLN A 236 -13.03 6.47 -13.54
CA GLN A 236 -11.88 7.27 -13.92
C GLN A 236 -10.94 6.40 -14.78
N ALA A 237 -10.70 6.82 -16.02
CA ALA A 237 -9.68 6.21 -16.85
C ALA A 237 -8.30 6.43 -16.20
N GLN A 238 -7.52 5.36 -16.06
CA GLN A 238 -6.15 5.43 -15.56
C GLN A 238 -5.15 5.32 -16.74
N PRO A 239 -3.92 5.87 -16.60
CA PRO A 239 -2.93 5.87 -17.68
C PRO A 239 -2.62 4.49 -18.28
N ALA A 240 -2.81 3.42 -17.56
CA ALA A 240 -2.52 2.05 -18.02
C ALA A 240 -3.75 1.32 -18.62
N GLY A 241 -4.80 2.04 -19.04
CA GLY A 241 -6.04 1.42 -19.56
C GLY A 241 -6.86 0.69 -18.48
N LYS A 242 -6.51 0.83 -17.22
CA LYS A 242 -7.27 0.30 -16.09
C LYS A 242 -8.46 1.21 -15.76
N ARG A 243 -9.52 0.61 -15.21
CA ARG A 243 -10.69 1.31 -14.68
C ARG A 243 -10.64 1.28 -13.16
N LYS A 244 -10.86 2.44 -12.55
CA LYS A 244 -10.82 2.62 -11.09
C LYS A 244 -12.23 2.72 -10.52
N PHE A 245 -12.48 2.01 -9.42
CA PHE A 245 -13.79 1.94 -8.77
C PHE A 245 -13.67 2.14 -7.26
N VAL A 246 -14.76 2.61 -6.66
CA VAL A 246 -14.93 2.71 -5.21
C VAL A 246 -15.67 1.47 -4.72
N PRO A 247 -15.06 0.61 -3.88
CA PRO A 247 -15.63 -0.67 -3.47
C PRO A 247 -17.00 -0.55 -2.81
N GLN A 248 -17.20 0.45 -1.95
CA GLN A 248 -18.48 0.69 -1.24
C GLN A 248 -19.67 0.97 -2.16
N ARG A 249 -19.41 1.31 -3.42
CA ARG A 249 -20.43 1.54 -4.44
C ARG A 249 -20.66 0.34 -5.33
N MET A 250 -19.72 -0.62 -5.27
CA MET A 250 -19.74 -1.80 -6.15
C MET A 250 -20.20 -3.05 -5.42
N PHE A 251 -19.84 -3.21 -4.16
CA PHE A 251 -20.11 -4.42 -3.38
C PHE A 251 -21.10 -4.13 -2.26
N ASP A 252 -22.04 -5.07 -2.04
CA ASP A 252 -23.04 -4.98 -0.98
C ASP A 252 -22.52 -5.49 0.37
N SER A 253 -21.34 -6.10 0.38
CA SER A 253 -20.73 -6.65 1.59
C SER A 253 -20.32 -5.56 2.57
N GLU A 254 -20.42 -5.87 3.87
CA GLU A 254 -20.00 -4.96 4.93
C GLU A 254 -18.49 -4.65 4.81
N PHE A 255 -18.16 -3.37 4.96
CA PHE A 255 -16.78 -2.91 4.91
C PHE A 255 -16.11 -3.13 6.26
N LYS A 256 -15.03 -3.93 6.27
CA LYS A 256 -14.24 -4.18 7.48
C LYS A 256 -13.03 -3.25 7.52
N GLU A 257 -12.66 -2.80 8.71
CA GLU A 257 -11.47 -1.95 8.89
C GLU A 257 -10.17 -2.75 8.74
N HIS A 258 -10.18 -4.04 9.11
CA HIS A 258 -9.04 -4.95 9.03
C HIS A 258 -9.52 -6.40 8.97
N CYS A 259 -8.60 -7.32 8.68
CA CYS A 259 -8.80 -8.75 8.87
C CYS A 259 -7.61 -9.38 9.60
N VAL A 260 -7.85 -10.60 10.11
CA VAL A 260 -6.81 -11.51 10.61
C VAL A 260 -6.53 -12.53 9.51
N PRO A 261 -5.40 -12.44 8.78
CA PRO A 261 -5.11 -13.36 7.70
C PRO A 261 -4.83 -14.77 8.21
N GLN A 262 -5.53 -15.77 7.67
CA GLN A 262 -5.33 -17.18 7.99
C GLN A 262 -4.97 -18.01 6.75
N THR A 263 -5.22 -17.47 5.55
CA THR A 263 -4.88 -18.12 4.29
C THR A 263 -4.14 -17.16 3.36
N LEU A 264 -3.02 -17.61 2.79
CA LEU A 264 -2.18 -16.84 1.88
C LEU A 264 -2.09 -17.57 0.53
N PHE A 265 -2.62 -16.97 -0.54
CA PHE A 265 -2.44 -17.46 -1.90
C PHE A 265 -1.37 -16.66 -2.62
N PHE A 266 -0.32 -17.32 -3.07
CA PHE A 266 0.69 -16.74 -3.96
C PHE A 266 0.29 -17.00 -5.40
N SER A 267 -0.29 -15.98 -6.04
CA SER A 267 -0.93 -16.08 -7.36
C SER A 267 0.07 -15.83 -8.50
N GLU A 268 0.03 -16.70 -9.49
CA GLU A 268 0.73 -16.60 -10.78
C GLU A 268 -0.23 -17.02 -11.90
N LEU A 269 -0.17 -16.39 -13.08
CA LEU A 269 -0.99 -16.78 -14.22
C LEU A 269 -0.39 -18.04 -14.90
N ALA A 270 -1.16 -19.10 -14.97
CA ALA A 270 -0.72 -20.36 -15.58
C ALA A 270 -0.86 -20.41 -17.11
N GLY A 271 -1.63 -19.48 -17.73
CA GLY A 271 -2.02 -19.59 -19.13
C GLY A 271 -2.94 -20.79 -19.45
N ALA A 272 -3.30 -21.59 -18.43
CA ALA A 272 -4.14 -22.77 -18.54
C ALA A 272 -5.63 -22.46 -18.38
N ASN A 273 -6.51 -23.41 -18.73
CA ASN A 273 -7.94 -23.25 -18.53
C ASN A 273 -8.37 -23.51 -17.08
N ARG A 274 -7.64 -24.37 -16.37
CA ARG A 274 -7.94 -24.76 -14.96
C ARG A 274 -6.83 -24.34 -14.04
N SER A 275 -7.22 -23.85 -12.87
CA SER A 275 -6.34 -23.47 -11.78
C SER A 275 -5.81 -24.68 -11.03
N GLN A 276 -4.63 -24.51 -10.43
CA GLN A 276 -4.02 -25.50 -9.56
C GLN A 276 -3.59 -24.82 -8.26
N VAL A 277 -3.84 -25.49 -7.13
CA VAL A 277 -3.47 -25.03 -5.80
C VAL A 277 -2.57 -26.07 -5.15
N LEU A 278 -1.41 -25.63 -4.66
CA LEU A 278 -0.43 -26.48 -3.98
C LEU A 278 -0.11 -25.86 -2.62
N ARG A 279 -0.21 -26.65 -1.55
CA ARG A 279 0.19 -26.19 -0.22
C ARG A 279 1.69 -25.96 -0.15
N LEU A 280 2.09 -24.85 0.47
CA LEU A 280 3.47 -24.49 0.70
C LEU A 280 3.89 -24.84 2.12
N SER A 281 5.16 -25.19 2.28
CA SER A 281 5.78 -25.27 3.60
C SER A 281 5.92 -23.85 4.21
N PRO A 282 6.05 -23.73 5.54
CA PRO A 282 6.30 -22.44 6.19
C PRO A 282 7.56 -21.73 5.65
N GLY A 283 8.61 -22.49 5.31
CA GLY A 283 9.84 -21.95 4.74
C GLY A 283 9.65 -21.36 3.35
N GLU A 284 8.91 -22.03 2.47
CA GLU A 284 8.57 -21.54 1.13
C GLU A 284 7.65 -20.31 1.22
N THR A 285 6.67 -20.33 2.13
CA THR A 285 5.80 -19.19 2.40
C THR A 285 6.61 -17.97 2.81
N MET A 286 7.53 -18.13 3.77
CA MET A 286 8.41 -17.05 4.23
C MET A 286 9.30 -16.51 3.11
N ALA A 287 9.91 -17.39 2.32
CA ALA A 287 10.75 -17.00 1.20
C ALA A 287 9.99 -16.18 0.14
N ARG A 288 8.75 -16.57 -0.17
CA ARG A 288 7.88 -15.82 -1.08
C ARG A 288 7.48 -14.46 -0.50
N LEU A 289 7.14 -14.38 0.80
CA LEU A 289 6.83 -13.11 1.47
C LEU A 289 8.01 -12.14 1.44
N ILE A 290 9.22 -12.59 1.76
CA ILE A 290 10.44 -11.75 1.70
C ILE A 290 10.66 -11.23 0.28
N ARG A 291 10.51 -12.08 -0.73
CA ARG A 291 10.66 -11.68 -2.15
C ARG A 291 9.66 -10.60 -2.55
N MET A 292 8.44 -10.66 -2.03
CA MET A 292 7.40 -9.67 -2.31
C MET A 292 7.55 -8.38 -1.47
N ASN A 293 8.44 -8.39 -0.46
CA ASN A 293 8.66 -7.28 0.45
C ASN A 293 10.15 -6.90 0.53
N PRO A 294 10.75 -6.37 -0.54
CA PRO A 294 12.19 -6.07 -0.56
C PRO A 294 12.62 -5.08 0.53
N TRP A 295 11.73 -4.21 0.97
CA TRP A 295 11.99 -3.28 2.09
C TRP A 295 12.23 -3.98 3.43
N SER A 296 11.83 -5.24 3.59
CA SER A 296 12.23 -6.06 4.74
C SER A 296 13.75 -6.27 4.83
N CYS A 297 14.47 -6.06 3.73
CA CYS A 297 15.92 -6.14 3.66
C CYS A 297 16.59 -4.77 3.46
N TYR A 298 15.98 -3.86 2.68
CA TYR A 298 16.58 -2.58 2.31
C TYR A 298 16.51 -1.54 3.43
N ASP A 299 15.40 -1.44 4.15
CA ASP A 299 15.25 -0.54 5.29
C ASP A 299 15.78 -1.22 6.57
N ARG A 300 17.10 -1.28 6.72
CA ARG A 300 17.76 -1.99 7.82
C ARG A 300 17.30 -1.55 9.20
N SER A 301 16.85 -0.30 9.35
CA SER A 301 16.40 0.22 10.65
C SER A 301 15.10 -0.42 11.13
N THR A 302 14.30 -0.97 10.23
CA THR A 302 13.01 -1.62 10.53
C THR A 302 12.99 -3.09 10.12
N ALA A 303 14.07 -3.61 9.52
CA ALA A 303 14.15 -4.95 8.94
C ALA A 303 13.83 -6.06 9.95
N ALA A 304 14.38 -5.99 11.16
CA ALA A 304 14.17 -7.02 12.19
C ALA A 304 12.67 -7.10 12.59
N GLU A 305 12.03 -5.94 12.80
CA GLU A 305 10.61 -5.88 13.15
C GLU A 305 9.72 -6.33 11.98
N HIS A 306 10.08 -5.94 10.74
CA HIS A 306 9.35 -6.38 9.55
C HIS A 306 9.41 -7.90 9.40
N LEU A 307 10.60 -8.49 9.49
CA LEU A 307 10.78 -9.95 9.43
C LEU A 307 10.06 -10.68 10.56
N ALA A 308 9.99 -10.09 11.75
CA ALA A 308 9.23 -10.65 12.87
C ALA A 308 7.73 -10.70 12.57
N VAL A 309 7.16 -9.63 11.96
CA VAL A 309 5.75 -9.62 11.54
C VAL A 309 5.49 -10.64 10.44
N LEU A 310 6.36 -10.76 9.43
CA LEU A 310 6.24 -11.79 8.40
C LEU A 310 6.32 -13.21 8.98
N SER A 311 7.21 -13.43 9.95
CA SER A 311 7.34 -14.71 10.65
C SER A 311 6.08 -15.04 11.46
N ALA A 312 5.50 -14.05 12.15
CA ALA A 312 4.24 -14.23 12.86
C ALA A 312 3.08 -14.53 11.90
N LEU A 313 3.01 -13.84 10.76
CA LEU A 313 2.05 -14.11 9.70
C LEU A 313 2.14 -15.55 9.18
N VAL A 314 3.35 -16.05 8.92
CA VAL A 314 3.57 -17.45 8.49
C VAL A 314 3.12 -18.47 9.55
N LYS A 315 3.30 -18.14 10.83
CA LYS A 315 2.87 -19.04 11.93
C LYS A 315 1.36 -19.10 12.10
N GLN A 316 0.66 -17.99 11.83
CA GLN A 316 -0.80 -17.93 12.00
C GLN A 316 -1.58 -18.37 10.77
N SER A 317 -0.93 -18.51 9.60
CA SER A 317 -1.62 -18.74 8.33
C SER A 317 -1.08 -19.95 7.58
N THR A 318 -1.90 -20.49 6.68
CA THR A 318 -1.47 -21.50 5.72
C THR A 318 -1.18 -20.86 4.37
N GLY A 319 0.00 -21.15 3.78
CA GLY A 319 0.42 -20.67 2.47
C GLY A 319 0.10 -21.66 1.35
N TYR A 320 -0.35 -21.15 0.21
CA TYR A 320 -0.62 -21.89 -1.01
C TYR A 320 -0.01 -21.19 -2.23
N SER A 321 0.54 -21.99 -3.17
CA SER A 321 0.82 -21.54 -4.53
C SER A 321 -0.45 -21.68 -5.36
N LEU A 322 -0.90 -20.60 -5.99
CA LEU A 322 -2.07 -20.58 -6.87
C LEU A 322 -1.60 -20.32 -8.31
N LEU A 323 -1.62 -21.34 -9.15
CA LEU A 323 -1.48 -21.22 -10.59
C LEU A 323 -2.87 -20.93 -11.18
N ALA A 324 -3.15 -19.62 -11.39
CA ALA A 324 -4.47 -19.14 -11.79
C ALA A 324 -4.76 -19.41 -13.25
N GLY A 325 -5.78 -20.19 -13.53
CA GLY A 325 -6.33 -20.48 -14.86
C GLY A 325 -7.46 -19.52 -15.25
N LYS A 326 -8.02 -19.73 -16.44
CA LYS A 326 -9.16 -18.95 -16.94
C LYS A 326 -10.46 -19.22 -16.20
N ASP A 327 -10.58 -20.35 -15.50
CA ASP A 327 -11.71 -20.72 -14.65
C ASP A 327 -11.94 -19.70 -13.52
N LEU A 328 -10.89 -19.00 -13.05
CA LEU A 328 -11.03 -17.93 -12.05
C LEU A 328 -11.58 -16.60 -12.61
N LEU A 329 -11.92 -16.53 -13.87
CA LEU A 329 -12.73 -15.43 -14.41
C LEU A 329 -14.22 -15.61 -14.11
N ASP A 330 -14.65 -16.81 -13.70
CA ASP A 330 -15.99 -17.10 -13.22
C ASP A 330 -16.10 -16.89 -11.70
N THR A 331 -17.13 -16.16 -11.29
CA THR A 331 -17.30 -15.71 -9.90
C THR A 331 -17.57 -16.88 -8.95
N GLU A 332 -18.44 -17.82 -9.35
CA GLU A 332 -18.83 -18.96 -8.53
C GLU A 332 -17.67 -19.97 -8.40
N THR A 333 -17.00 -20.25 -9.50
CA THR A 333 -15.81 -21.11 -9.53
C THR A 333 -14.71 -20.56 -8.65
N SER A 334 -14.45 -19.24 -8.71
CA SER A 334 -13.47 -18.57 -7.86
C SER A 334 -13.80 -18.71 -6.38
N ALA A 335 -15.06 -18.44 -6.00
CA ALA A 335 -15.51 -18.52 -4.62
C ALA A 335 -15.41 -19.95 -4.08
N ASN A 336 -15.90 -20.93 -4.83
CA ASN A 336 -15.87 -22.33 -4.44
C ASN A 336 -14.43 -22.87 -4.29
N LEU A 337 -13.54 -22.53 -5.23
CA LEU A 337 -12.14 -22.94 -5.15
C LEU A 337 -11.47 -22.36 -3.90
N ILE A 338 -11.56 -21.06 -3.68
CA ILE A 338 -10.89 -20.41 -2.53
C ILE A 338 -11.50 -20.87 -1.20
N ALA A 339 -12.84 -21.00 -1.12
CA ALA A 339 -13.54 -21.46 0.08
C ALA A 339 -13.10 -22.87 0.51
N SER A 340 -12.77 -23.75 -0.43
CA SER A 340 -12.29 -25.11 -0.10
C SER A 340 -10.95 -25.14 0.65
N TYR A 341 -10.21 -24.03 0.71
CA TYR A 341 -8.95 -23.91 1.45
C TYR A 341 -9.02 -22.97 2.66
N THR A 342 -10.17 -22.34 2.91
CA THR A 342 -10.38 -21.47 4.06
C THR A 342 -11.21 -22.11 5.16
N ARG A 343 -11.82 -23.29 4.89
CA ARG A 343 -12.76 -23.98 5.78
C ARG A 343 -12.21 -25.29 6.35
N ASP A 344 -11.00 -25.68 5.95
CA ASP A 344 -10.25 -26.79 6.54
C ASP A 344 -9.39 -26.29 7.73
#